data_739a9b78d82fda629fb8770aa41fdbe4
#
_entry.id   739a9b78d82fda629fb8770aa41fdbe4
#
_cell.length_a   1.000
_cell.length_b   1.000
_cell.length_c   1.000
_cell.angle_alpha   90.00
_cell.angle_beta   90.00
_cell.angle_gamma   90.00
#
_symmetry.space_group_name_H-M   'P 1'
#
loop_
_entity.id
_entity.type
_entity.pdbx_description
1 polymer ?
#
loop_
_entity_poly.entity_id
_entity_poly.type
_entity_poly.pdbx_seq_one_letter_code
_entity_poly.pdbx_strand_id
1 'polypeptide(L)'
;MTRMQYLYLFTRPTAEEDQQLRALLSEVIGSIPLRTSDLLEGSLYSFPQPSDTSEEYLRRSLLQRLIPWGRTHHSTIYLPSSTASEPITHVAFDLDGTLTTTELLPELARLLGCTEEMTELTEAAMAGVTPFRESFLHRTQLLHGLSQSDFHSVIRSIPLPADTEALLRELALTLPTAIITGAYLPFVEEISHRVGITTFIGSPVRYTADSSFAGLIPEGIIDAIGKRTFLEKWTAGALSSTLYTGDGANDLEALMAVGHALFYTAQHGDLRSLIHKLLTSDLPYLIQTTR
;
A
#
# COMPACT_ATOMS: atom_id res chain seq x y z
N MET A 1 -0.43 10.75 30.97
CA MET A 1 -0.79 9.37 30.62
C MET A 1 0.14 8.92 29.49
N THR A 2 0.78 7.77 29.64
CA THR A 2 1.64 7.20 28.60
C THR A 2 0.75 6.70 27.46
N ARG A 3 1.00 7.17 26.23
CA ARG A 3 0.24 6.68 25.05
C ARG A 3 0.63 5.23 24.77
N MET A 4 -0.37 4.41 24.48
CA MET A 4 -0.16 3.04 24.02
C MET A 4 -0.09 3.00 22.49
N GLN A 5 0.80 2.19 21.97
CA GLN A 5 0.93 1.87 20.55
C GLN A 5 0.46 0.44 20.32
N TYR A 6 -0.13 0.19 19.18
CA TYR A 6 -0.74 -1.07 18.82
C TYR A 6 -0.28 -1.51 17.43
N LEU A 7 -0.05 -2.81 17.29
CA LEU A 7 0.23 -3.49 16.04
C LEU A 7 -0.63 -4.75 16.01
N TYR A 8 -1.40 -4.94 14.97
CA TYR A 8 -2.22 -6.14 14.80
C TYR A 8 -1.80 -6.92 13.56
N LEU A 9 -1.51 -8.19 13.74
CA LEU A 9 -1.33 -9.15 12.66
C LEU A 9 -2.66 -9.86 12.42
N PHE A 10 -3.10 -9.94 11.18
CA PHE A 10 -4.33 -10.65 10.82
C PHE A 10 -4.19 -12.17 10.86
N THR A 11 -2.96 -12.69 10.99
CA THR A 11 -2.66 -14.10 11.23
C THR A 11 -1.91 -14.27 12.53
N ARG A 12 -1.99 -15.46 13.12
CA ARG A 12 -1.15 -15.82 14.24
C ARG A 12 0.21 -16.25 13.71
N PRO A 13 1.30 -15.57 14.10
CA PRO A 13 2.63 -15.97 13.69
C PRO A 13 3.01 -17.31 14.32
N THR A 14 3.85 -18.05 13.65
CA THR A 14 4.56 -19.19 14.25
C THR A 14 5.47 -18.71 15.41
N ALA A 15 5.96 -19.61 16.23
CA ALA A 15 6.86 -19.26 17.33
C ALA A 15 8.15 -18.58 16.85
N GLU A 16 8.67 -19.00 15.70
CA GLU A 16 9.86 -18.40 15.07
C GLU A 16 9.57 -16.99 14.54
N GLU A 17 8.46 -16.80 13.83
CA GLU A 17 8.02 -15.50 13.34
C GLU A 17 7.74 -14.51 14.47
N ASP A 18 7.09 -14.97 15.57
CA ASP A 18 6.86 -14.16 16.76
C ASP A 18 8.19 -13.73 17.41
N GLN A 19 9.16 -14.64 17.51
CA GLN A 19 10.48 -14.32 18.04
C GLN A 19 11.21 -13.29 17.19
N GLN A 20 11.18 -13.44 15.86
CA GLN A 20 11.78 -12.48 14.91
C GLN A 20 11.10 -11.12 15.01
N LEU A 21 9.76 -11.08 15.04
CA LEU A 21 8.99 -9.84 15.17
C LEU A 21 9.29 -9.14 16.50
N ARG A 22 9.36 -9.86 17.61
CA ARG A 22 9.73 -9.29 18.92
C ARG A 22 11.14 -8.72 18.91
N ALA A 23 12.10 -9.39 18.28
CA ALA A 23 13.46 -8.87 18.14
C ALA A 23 13.45 -7.55 17.35
N LEU A 24 12.76 -7.53 16.22
CA LEU A 24 12.58 -6.33 15.37
C LEU A 24 11.92 -5.18 16.13
N LEU A 25 10.84 -5.44 16.86
CA LEU A 25 10.17 -4.44 17.69
C LEU A 25 11.10 -3.92 18.79
N SER A 26 11.86 -4.79 19.45
CA SER A 26 12.81 -4.43 20.51
C SER A 26 13.93 -3.51 20.01
N GLU A 27 14.34 -3.62 18.76
CA GLU A 27 15.31 -2.68 18.17
C GLU A 27 14.76 -1.24 18.10
N VAL A 28 13.43 -1.10 17.98
CA VAL A 28 12.76 0.21 17.88
C VAL A 28 12.36 0.77 19.23
N ILE A 29 11.80 -0.10 20.10
CA ILE A 29 11.24 0.33 21.38
C ILE A 29 12.22 0.13 22.57
N GLY A 30 13.37 -0.51 22.36
CA GLY A 30 14.36 -0.78 23.41
C GLY A 30 13.82 -1.74 24.47
N SER A 31 14.07 -1.43 25.76
CA SER A 31 13.65 -2.25 26.90
C SER A 31 12.19 -2.05 27.33
N ILE A 32 11.36 -1.40 26.52
CA ILE A 32 9.95 -1.16 26.85
C ILE A 32 9.18 -2.48 26.84
N PRO A 33 8.30 -2.73 27.83
CA PRO A 33 7.53 -3.95 27.90
C PRO A 33 6.61 -4.13 26.68
N LEU A 34 6.79 -5.23 25.94
CA LEU A 34 5.92 -5.63 24.84
C LEU A 34 4.92 -6.66 25.35
N ARG A 35 3.64 -6.36 25.23
CA ARG A 35 2.54 -7.28 25.54
C ARG A 35 1.99 -7.88 24.26
N THR A 36 1.59 -9.14 24.30
CA THR A 36 0.92 -9.83 23.20
C THR A 36 -0.34 -10.47 23.72
N SER A 37 -1.40 -10.38 22.94
CA SER A 37 -2.66 -11.09 23.19
C SER A 37 -3.25 -11.58 21.88
N ASP A 38 -3.90 -12.73 21.92
CA ASP A 38 -4.73 -13.19 20.82
C ASP A 38 -6.00 -12.35 20.76
N LEU A 39 -6.31 -11.84 19.59
CA LEU A 39 -7.51 -11.06 19.34
C LEU A 39 -8.14 -11.52 18.03
N LEU A 40 -9.37 -12.00 18.09
CA LEU A 40 -10.04 -12.61 16.94
C LEU A 40 -9.18 -13.75 16.35
N GLU A 41 -8.90 -13.71 15.06
CA GLU A 41 -8.08 -14.70 14.33
C GLU A 41 -6.57 -14.35 14.28
N GLY A 42 -6.20 -13.19 14.84
CA GLY A 42 -4.85 -12.64 14.75
C GLY A 42 -4.18 -12.43 16.10
N SER A 43 -3.06 -11.72 16.08
CA SER A 43 -2.27 -11.38 17.25
C SER A 43 -2.09 -9.87 17.40
N LEU A 44 -2.41 -9.37 18.60
CA LEU A 44 -2.23 -7.96 18.97
C LEU A 44 -0.95 -7.78 19.78
N TYR A 45 -0.08 -6.91 19.32
CA TYR A 45 1.09 -6.43 20.06
C TYR A 45 0.82 -5.02 20.54
N SER A 46 1.12 -4.78 21.83
CA SER A 46 0.92 -3.46 22.42
C SER A 46 2.09 -3.10 23.33
N PHE A 47 2.47 -1.82 23.30
CA PHE A 47 3.56 -1.29 24.11
C PHE A 47 3.37 0.20 24.38
N PRO A 48 3.87 0.72 25.52
CA PRO A 48 3.89 2.16 25.76
C PRO A 48 4.80 2.86 24.76
N GLN A 49 4.38 4.03 24.29
CA GLN A 49 5.27 4.86 23.47
C GLN A 49 6.50 5.28 24.29
N PRO A 50 7.73 5.13 23.75
CA PRO A 50 8.94 5.61 24.40
C PRO A 50 8.84 7.10 24.69
N SER A 51 9.24 7.52 25.91
CA SER A 51 9.11 8.93 26.37
C SER A 51 9.91 9.92 25.53
N ASP A 52 11.03 9.47 24.99
CA ASP A 52 12.01 10.28 24.27
C ASP A 52 11.85 10.22 22.75
N THR A 53 10.76 9.57 22.27
CA THR A 53 10.54 9.30 20.86
C THR A 53 9.22 9.90 20.41
N SER A 54 9.26 10.73 19.36
CA SER A 54 8.03 11.23 18.72
C SER A 54 7.26 10.05 18.06
N GLU A 55 5.94 10.16 18.01
CA GLU A 55 5.11 9.15 17.33
C GLU A 55 5.48 9.01 15.86
N GLU A 56 5.78 10.10 15.19
CA GLU A 56 6.20 10.09 13.79
C GLU A 56 7.47 9.27 13.58
N TYR A 57 8.50 9.49 14.40
CA TYR A 57 9.74 8.73 14.32
C TYR A 57 9.52 7.25 14.63
N LEU A 58 8.77 6.96 15.70
CA LEU A 58 8.44 5.60 16.11
C LEU A 58 7.70 4.84 14.99
N ARG A 59 6.64 5.44 14.47
CA ARG A 59 5.80 4.85 13.43
C ARG A 59 6.59 4.64 12.13
N ARG A 60 7.43 5.59 11.72
CA ARG A 60 8.34 5.46 10.58
C ARG A 60 9.31 4.30 10.77
N SER A 61 9.97 4.25 11.93
CA SER A 61 10.93 3.19 12.25
C SER A 61 10.28 1.80 12.30
N LEU A 62 9.05 1.72 12.77
CA LEU A 62 8.25 0.49 12.74
C LEU A 62 7.92 0.08 11.29
N LEU A 63 7.31 0.96 10.51
CA LEU A 63 6.89 0.64 9.15
C LEU A 63 8.08 0.26 8.25
N GLN A 64 9.22 0.96 8.36
CA GLN A 64 10.43 0.63 7.60
C GLN A 64 10.93 -0.80 7.84
N ARG A 65 10.68 -1.37 9.01
CA ARG A 65 11.05 -2.74 9.37
C ARG A 65 9.93 -3.75 9.14
N LEU A 66 8.70 -3.35 9.43
CA LEU A 66 7.53 -4.22 9.33
C LEU A 66 7.16 -4.53 7.87
N ILE A 67 7.34 -3.59 6.94
CA ILE A 67 7.06 -3.80 5.51
C ILE A 67 7.92 -4.95 4.95
N PRO A 68 9.27 -4.93 5.06
CA PRO A 68 10.10 -6.05 4.61
C PRO A 68 9.78 -7.36 5.33
N TRP A 69 9.59 -7.31 6.67
CA TRP A 69 9.25 -8.47 7.45
C TRP A 69 7.91 -9.08 7.01
N GLY A 70 6.88 -8.25 6.88
CA GLY A 70 5.55 -8.67 6.44
C GLY A 70 5.55 -9.29 5.03
N ARG A 71 6.34 -8.73 4.11
CA ARG A 71 6.52 -9.34 2.76
C ARG A 71 7.17 -10.72 2.84
N THR A 72 8.22 -10.87 3.63
CA THR A 72 8.95 -12.15 3.78
C THR A 72 8.07 -13.23 4.40
N HIS A 73 7.22 -12.86 5.38
CA HIS A 73 6.37 -13.78 6.13
C HIS A 73 4.91 -13.80 5.65
N HIS A 74 4.61 -13.14 4.54
CA HIS A 74 3.26 -13.03 3.98
C HIS A 74 2.22 -12.56 5.00
N SER A 75 2.61 -11.65 5.90
CA SER A 75 1.80 -11.19 7.02
C SER A 75 1.21 -9.81 6.75
N THR A 76 -0.11 -9.71 6.79
CA THR A 76 -0.84 -8.44 6.71
C THR A 76 -0.88 -7.78 8.08
N ILE A 77 -0.53 -6.50 8.12
CA ILE A 77 -0.27 -5.75 9.36
C ILE A 77 -1.13 -4.50 9.40
N TYR A 78 -1.92 -4.34 10.47
CA TYR A 78 -2.62 -3.10 10.76
C TYR A 78 -1.89 -2.33 11.86
N LEU A 79 -1.56 -1.06 11.57
CA LEU A 79 -0.85 -0.16 12.46
C LEU A 79 -1.63 1.15 12.60
N PRO A 80 -2.62 1.23 13.53
CA PRO A 80 -3.32 2.49 13.77
C PRO A 80 -2.37 3.55 14.37
N SER A 81 -2.59 4.82 14.04
CA SER A 81 -1.92 5.93 14.73
C SER A 81 -2.58 6.19 16.09
N SER A 82 -1.90 6.90 16.97
CA SER A 82 -2.49 7.32 18.26
C SER A 82 -3.62 8.36 18.10
N THR A 83 -3.72 8.95 16.91
CA THR A 83 -4.76 9.91 16.53
C THR A 83 -5.84 9.28 15.64
N ALA A 84 -5.76 7.97 15.39
CA ALA A 84 -6.78 7.26 14.63
C ALA A 84 -8.15 7.51 15.25
N SER A 85 -9.13 7.86 14.41
CA SER A 85 -10.50 8.18 14.82
C SER A 85 -11.51 7.33 14.07
N GLU A 86 -12.55 6.92 14.77
CA GLU A 86 -13.67 6.16 14.27
C GLU A 86 -14.93 7.04 14.13
N PRO A 87 -15.80 6.72 13.17
CA PRO A 87 -15.66 5.67 12.16
C PRO A 87 -14.64 6.03 11.07
N ILE A 88 -14.11 5.03 10.33
CA ILE A 88 -13.35 5.26 9.12
C ILE A 88 -14.28 5.89 8.08
N THR A 89 -13.90 7.04 7.55
CA THR A 89 -14.71 7.84 6.63
C THR A 89 -14.17 7.91 5.21
N HIS A 90 -12.90 7.56 5.00
CA HIS A 90 -12.23 7.54 3.71
C HIS A 90 -11.40 6.28 3.57
N VAL A 91 -11.40 5.70 2.38
CA VAL A 91 -10.60 4.49 2.10
C VAL A 91 -9.76 4.73 0.85
N ALA A 92 -8.47 4.42 0.92
CA ALA A 92 -7.59 4.54 -0.22
C ALA A 92 -6.70 3.30 -0.37
N PHE A 93 -6.36 2.99 -1.61
CA PHE A 93 -5.59 1.81 -1.97
C PHE A 93 -4.45 2.15 -2.92
N ASP A 94 -3.32 1.48 -2.77
CA ASP A 94 -2.40 1.28 -3.88
C ASP A 94 -3.00 0.32 -4.91
N LEU A 95 -2.39 0.20 -6.08
CA LEU A 95 -2.89 -0.62 -7.18
C LEU A 95 -2.07 -1.90 -7.37
N ASP A 96 -0.82 -1.77 -7.81
CA ASP A 96 0.06 -2.91 -8.10
C ASP A 96 0.46 -3.62 -6.80
N GLY A 97 0.26 -4.95 -6.73
CA GLY A 97 0.54 -5.74 -5.53
C GLY A 97 -0.52 -5.63 -4.43
N THR A 98 -1.44 -4.68 -4.51
CA THR A 98 -2.52 -4.45 -3.55
C THR A 98 -3.88 -4.85 -4.12
N LEU A 99 -4.36 -4.14 -5.14
CA LEU A 99 -5.63 -4.43 -5.81
C LEU A 99 -5.48 -5.44 -6.94
N THR A 100 -4.34 -5.42 -7.63
CA THR A 100 -3.99 -6.41 -8.65
C THR A 100 -2.83 -7.29 -8.18
N THR A 101 -2.86 -8.56 -8.56
CA THR A 101 -1.76 -9.50 -8.32
C THR A 101 -0.77 -9.55 -9.48
N THR A 102 -1.12 -8.93 -10.60
CA THR A 102 -0.30 -8.84 -11.82
C THR A 102 0.20 -7.40 -11.96
N GLU A 103 1.50 -7.22 -12.01
CA GLU A 103 2.12 -5.92 -12.26
C GLU A 103 2.07 -5.55 -13.74
N LEU A 104 1.78 -4.28 -14.05
CA LEU A 104 1.62 -3.81 -15.43
C LEU A 104 2.93 -3.83 -16.22
N LEU A 105 4.03 -3.38 -15.64
CA LEU A 105 5.31 -3.23 -16.35
C LEU A 105 5.86 -4.54 -16.93
N PRO A 106 5.89 -5.66 -16.19
CA PRO A 106 6.30 -6.97 -16.72
C PRO A 106 5.41 -7.43 -17.90
N GLU A 107 4.10 -7.19 -17.84
CA GLU A 107 3.19 -7.57 -18.91
C GLU A 107 3.43 -6.77 -20.20
N LEU A 108 3.71 -5.47 -20.07
CA LEU A 108 4.09 -4.63 -21.21
C LEU A 108 5.45 -5.04 -21.79
N ALA A 109 6.42 -5.35 -20.94
CA ALA A 109 7.74 -5.82 -21.35
C ALA A 109 7.69 -7.13 -22.13
N ARG A 110 6.76 -8.03 -21.77
CA ARG A 110 6.55 -9.29 -22.46
C ARG A 110 6.13 -9.09 -23.92
N LEU A 111 5.30 -8.09 -24.22
CA LEU A 111 4.91 -7.75 -25.59
C LEU A 111 6.09 -7.32 -26.46
N LEU A 112 7.06 -6.64 -25.87
CA LEU A 112 8.25 -6.12 -26.56
C LEU A 112 9.44 -7.08 -26.52
N GLY A 113 9.32 -8.22 -25.82
CA GLY A 113 10.41 -9.19 -25.66
C GLY A 113 11.57 -8.68 -24.80
N CYS A 114 11.37 -7.68 -23.94
CA CYS A 114 12.37 -7.09 -23.04
C CYS A 114 12.14 -7.45 -21.55
N THR A 115 11.51 -8.59 -21.28
CA THR A 115 11.18 -9.03 -19.91
C THR A 115 12.41 -9.21 -19.04
N GLU A 116 13.50 -9.77 -19.57
CA GLU A 116 14.75 -10.01 -18.82
C GLU A 116 15.35 -8.69 -18.33
N GLU A 117 15.55 -7.73 -19.22
CA GLU A 117 16.05 -6.40 -18.89
C GLU A 117 15.13 -5.64 -17.92
N MET A 118 13.81 -5.76 -18.08
CA MET A 118 12.83 -5.20 -17.16
C MET A 118 12.98 -5.79 -15.76
N THR A 119 13.20 -7.10 -15.66
CA THR A 119 13.39 -7.80 -14.39
C THR A 119 14.66 -7.35 -13.69
N GLU A 120 15.79 -7.28 -14.40
CA GLU A 120 17.07 -6.79 -13.84
C GLU A 120 16.95 -5.38 -13.27
N LEU A 121 16.31 -4.45 -13.99
CA LEU A 121 16.10 -3.08 -13.52
C LEU A 121 15.15 -3.02 -12.31
N THR A 122 14.17 -3.92 -12.25
CA THR A 122 13.23 -4.01 -11.11
C THR A 122 13.95 -4.54 -9.87
N GLU A 123 14.77 -5.59 -10.01
CA GLU A 123 15.54 -6.15 -8.90
C GLU A 123 16.55 -5.14 -8.35
N ALA A 124 17.27 -4.41 -9.22
CA ALA A 124 18.17 -3.34 -8.82
C ALA A 124 17.48 -2.22 -8.02
N ALA A 125 16.26 -1.85 -8.42
CA ALA A 125 15.45 -0.89 -7.69
C ALA A 125 14.98 -1.42 -6.32
N MET A 126 14.54 -2.67 -6.27
CA MET A 126 14.09 -3.32 -5.02
C MET A 126 15.24 -3.51 -4.03
N ALA A 127 16.47 -3.74 -4.54
CA ALA A 127 17.69 -3.78 -3.74
C ALA A 127 18.15 -2.39 -3.25
N GLY A 128 17.45 -1.32 -3.63
CA GLY A 128 17.80 0.06 -3.23
C GLY A 128 19.05 0.62 -3.94
N VAL A 129 19.52 -0.03 -5.01
CA VAL A 129 20.67 0.41 -5.80
C VAL A 129 20.34 1.67 -6.59
N THR A 130 19.10 1.79 -7.05
CA THR A 130 18.62 2.92 -7.85
C THR A 130 17.39 3.55 -7.19
N PRO A 131 17.30 4.90 -7.07
CA PRO A 131 16.10 5.58 -6.58
C PRO A 131 14.87 5.23 -7.43
N PHE A 132 13.68 5.12 -6.79
CA PHE A 132 12.43 4.73 -7.44
C PHE A 132 12.18 5.50 -8.76
N ARG A 133 12.28 6.82 -8.72
CA ARG A 133 11.99 7.70 -9.86
C ARG A 133 12.91 7.43 -11.05
N GLU A 134 14.19 7.26 -10.79
CA GLU A 134 15.20 6.96 -11.81
C GLU A 134 14.97 5.57 -12.41
N SER A 135 14.80 4.56 -11.57
CA SER A 135 14.45 3.20 -12.01
C SER A 135 13.16 3.16 -12.82
N PHE A 136 12.14 3.89 -12.40
CA PHE A 136 10.86 3.92 -13.12
C PHE A 136 11.01 4.55 -14.51
N LEU A 137 11.78 5.62 -14.63
CA LEU A 137 12.10 6.24 -15.93
C LEU A 137 12.86 5.27 -16.83
N HIS A 138 13.89 4.59 -16.34
CA HIS A 138 14.65 3.62 -17.12
C HIS A 138 13.79 2.46 -17.61
N ARG A 139 13.00 1.86 -16.72
CA ARG A 139 12.06 0.78 -17.09
C ARG A 139 11.04 1.24 -18.13
N THR A 140 10.57 2.47 -18.02
CA THR A 140 9.64 3.06 -18.98
C THR A 140 10.27 3.27 -20.36
N GLN A 141 11.57 3.55 -20.43
CA GLN A 141 12.29 3.70 -21.71
C GLN A 141 12.28 2.43 -22.54
N LEU A 142 12.30 1.25 -21.90
CA LEU A 142 12.20 -0.04 -22.59
C LEU A 142 10.88 -0.20 -23.37
N LEU A 143 9.85 0.55 -23.00
CA LEU A 143 8.52 0.46 -23.61
C LEU A 143 8.33 1.46 -24.78
N HIS A 144 9.36 2.22 -25.13
CA HIS A 144 9.30 3.18 -26.22
C HIS A 144 8.90 2.49 -27.54
N GLY A 145 7.97 3.12 -28.27
CA GLY A 145 7.52 2.62 -29.55
C GLY A 145 6.38 1.59 -29.45
N LEU A 146 5.98 1.17 -28.25
CA LEU A 146 4.79 0.35 -28.09
C LEU A 146 3.56 1.12 -28.61
N SER A 147 2.73 0.49 -29.43
CA SER A 147 1.52 1.16 -29.93
C SER A 147 0.57 1.48 -28.78
N GLN A 148 -0.13 2.62 -28.87
CA GLN A 148 -1.15 2.98 -27.88
C GLN A 148 -2.24 1.91 -27.78
N SER A 149 -2.60 1.26 -28.89
CA SER A 149 -3.59 0.19 -28.90
C SER A 149 -3.13 -1.05 -28.10
N ASP A 150 -1.87 -1.45 -28.27
CA ASP A 150 -1.30 -2.60 -27.55
C ASP A 150 -1.15 -2.29 -26.05
N PHE A 151 -0.66 -1.07 -25.75
CA PHE A 151 -0.59 -0.57 -24.37
C PHE A 151 -1.94 -0.66 -23.65
N HIS A 152 -3.00 -0.12 -24.24
CA HIS A 152 -4.35 -0.19 -23.69
C HIS A 152 -4.93 -1.61 -23.71
N SER A 153 -4.53 -2.46 -24.65
CA SER A 153 -4.95 -3.87 -24.67
C SER A 153 -4.42 -4.63 -23.45
N VAL A 154 -3.14 -4.45 -23.09
CA VAL A 154 -2.57 -5.02 -21.89
C VAL A 154 -3.27 -4.51 -20.64
N ILE A 155 -3.45 -3.19 -20.52
CA ILE A 155 -4.15 -2.59 -19.38
C ILE A 155 -5.52 -3.25 -19.17
N ARG A 156 -6.30 -3.41 -20.24
CA ARG A 156 -7.62 -4.05 -20.16
C ARG A 156 -7.57 -5.53 -19.82
N SER A 157 -6.46 -6.21 -20.09
CA SER A 157 -6.29 -7.63 -19.80
C SER A 157 -5.88 -7.91 -18.34
N ILE A 158 -5.38 -6.90 -17.60
CA ILE A 158 -4.99 -7.09 -16.19
C ILE A 158 -6.23 -7.46 -15.35
N PRO A 159 -6.22 -8.63 -14.72
CA PRO A 159 -7.35 -9.08 -13.92
C PRO A 159 -7.43 -8.35 -12.58
N LEU A 160 -8.64 -8.04 -12.16
CA LEU A 160 -8.94 -7.77 -10.76
C LEU A 160 -9.45 -9.09 -10.14
N PRO A 161 -8.96 -9.52 -8.98
CA PRO A 161 -9.57 -10.61 -8.23
C PRO A 161 -11.06 -10.30 -7.96
N ALA A 162 -11.92 -11.31 -8.10
CA ALA A 162 -13.38 -11.11 -8.03
C ALA A 162 -13.83 -10.46 -6.71
N ASP A 163 -13.22 -10.84 -5.59
CA ASP A 163 -13.52 -10.28 -4.27
C ASP A 163 -13.05 -8.82 -4.15
N THR A 164 -11.89 -8.50 -4.75
CA THR A 164 -11.39 -7.12 -4.83
C THR A 164 -12.31 -6.25 -5.69
N GLU A 165 -12.74 -6.74 -6.84
CA GLU A 165 -13.68 -6.00 -7.70
C GLU A 165 -15.02 -5.75 -6.97
N ALA A 166 -15.56 -6.75 -6.29
CA ALA A 166 -16.79 -6.63 -5.51
C ALA A 166 -16.64 -5.62 -4.36
N LEU A 167 -15.52 -5.66 -3.63
CA LEU A 167 -15.20 -4.68 -2.59
C LEU A 167 -15.19 -3.25 -3.15
N LEU A 168 -14.45 -3.01 -4.22
CA LEU A 168 -14.30 -1.66 -4.78
C LEU A 168 -15.63 -1.09 -5.29
N ARG A 169 -16.47 -1.92 -5.92
CA ARG A 169 -17.82 -1.52 -6.33
C ARG A 169 -18.72 -1.16 -5.15
N GLU A 170 -18.62 -1.90 -4.05
CA GLU A 170 -19.34 -1.62 -2.81
C GLU A 170 -18.87 -0.30 -2.19
N LEU A 171 -17.56 -0.11 -2.06
CA LEU A 171 -16.98 1.09 -1.47
C LEU A 171 -17.27 2.34 -2.31
N ALA A 172 -17.24 2.23 -3.63
CA ALA A 172 -17.58 3.35 -4.53
C ALA A 172 -18.99 3.93 -4.29
N LEU A 173 -19.90 3.11 -3.73
CA LEU A 173 -21.28 3.51 -3.42
C LEU A 173 -21.48 3.97 -1.97
N THR A 174 -20.56 3.61 -1.08
CA THR A 174 -20.79 3.75 0.38
C THR A 174 -19.85 4.71 1.07
N LEU A 175 -18.62 4.85 0.57
CA LEU A 175 -17.58 5.69 1.18
C LEU A 175 -16.77 6.44 0.13
N PRO A 176 -16.27 7.64 0.43
CA PRO A 176 -15.20 8.27 -0.33
C PRO A 176 -14.02 7.31 -0.47
N THR A 177 -13.79 6.86 -1.71
CA THR A 177 -12.76 5.85 -2.01
C THR A 177 -11.83 6.36 -3.11
N ALA A 178 -10.52 6.14 -2.94
CA ALA A 178 -9.50 6.54 -3.90
C ALA A 178 -8.54 5.39 -4.25
N ILE A 179 -8.04 5.39 -5.51
CA ILE A 179 -6.91 4.55 -5.93
C ILE A 179 -5.70 5.45 -6.20
N ILE A 180 -4.59 5.20 -5.50
CA ILE A 180 -3.41 6.07 -5.48
C ILE A 180 -2.18 5.24 -5.83
N THR A 181 -1.69 5.35 -7.06
CA THR A 181 -0.61 4.49 -7.54
C THR A 181 0.57 5.25 -8.13
N GLY A 182 1.75 4.68 -8.03
CA GLY A 182 2.92 5.10 -8.81
C GLY A 182 2.88 4.64 -10.27
N ALA A 183 2.04 3.67 -10.62
CA ALA A 183 1.87 3.17 -11.98
C ALA A 183 1.33 4.21 -12.97
N TYR A 184 1.18 3.83 -14.22
CA TYR A 184 0.71 4.72 -15.28
C TYR A 184 -0.75 5.14 -15.09
N LEU A 185 -1.02 6.44 -15.30
CA LEU A 185 -2.36 7.02 -15.21
C LEU A 185 -3.41 6.25 -16.03
N PRO A 186 -3.19 5.87 -17.31
CA PRO A 186 -4.18 5.10 -18.05
C PRO A 186 -4.53 3.75 -17.43
N PHE A 187 -3.65 3.17 -16.64
CA PHE A 187 -3.93 1.91 -15.94
C PHE A 187 -4.91 2.11 -14.79
N VAL A 188 -4.63 3.06 -13.90
CA VAL A 188 -5.55 3.34 -12.79
C VAL A 188 -6.88 3.89 -13.29
N GLU A 189 -6.90 4.64 -14.39
CA GLU A 189 -8.12 5.11 -15.07
C GLU A 189 -9.01 3.93 -15.49
N GLU A 190 -8.46 2.95 -16.19
CA GLU A 190 -9.19 1.75 -16.63
C GLU A 190 -9.76 0.98 -15.45
N ILE A 191 -8.94 0.71 -14.42
CA ILE A 191 -9.39 -0.01 -13.23
C ILE A 191 -10.49 0.77 -12.51
N SER A 192 -10.32 2.07 -12.32
CA SER A 192 -11.30 2.93 -11.66
C SER A 192 -12.65 2.96 -12.38
N HIS A 193 -12.64 3.01 -13.72
CA HIS A 193 -13.85 2.93 -14.54
C HIS A 193 -14.57 1.58 -14.35
N ARG A 194 -13.84 0.46 -14.31
CA ARG A 194 -14.44 -0.87 -14.13
C ARG A 194 -15.24 -0.98 -12.83
N VAL A 195 -14.78 -0.30 -11.77
CA VAL A 195 -15.34 -0.43 -10.43
C VAL A 195 -16.16 0.77 -9.99
N GLY A 196 -16.23 1.84 -10.79
CA GLY A 196 -17.03 3.04 -10.51
C GLY A 196 -16.37 4.01 -9.51
N ILE A 197 -15.05 3.91 -9.27
CA ILE A 197 -14.30 4.87 -8.45
C ILE A 197 -13.94 6.07 -9.32
N THR A 198 -14.25 7.26 -8.83
CA THR A 198 -14.01 8.52 -9.57
C THR A 198 -12.78 9.29 -9.10
N THR A 199 -12.21 8.89 -7.96
CA THR A 199 -11.03 9.53 -7.37
C THR A 199 -9.82 8.62 -7.51
N PHE A 200 -8.86 9.04 -8.32
CA PHE A 200 -7.64 8.28 -8.54
C PHE A 200 -6.47 9.18 -8.97
N ILE A 201 -5.25 8.69 -8.83
CA ILE A 201 -4.04 9.32 -9.31
C ILE A 201 -3.03 8.26 -9.76
N GLY A 202 -2.33 8.55 -10.84
CA GLY A 202 -1.24 7.74 -11.39
C GLY A 202 -0.24 8.61 -12.15
N SER A 203 0.87 8.05 -12.55
CA SER A 203 1.93 8.75 -13.27
C SER A 203 1.54 8.97 -14.74
N PRO A 204 1.46 10.22 -15.23
CA PRO A 204 1.00 10.52 -16.58
C PRO A 204 2.02 10.07 -17.63
N VAL A 205 1.50 9.62 -18.75
CA VAL A 205 2.28 9.16 -19.90
C VAL A 205 2.05 10.10 -21.10
N ARG A 206 2.93 10.03 -22.08
CA ARG A 206 2.82 10.72 -23.35
C ARG A 206 2.92 9.76 -24.51
N TYR A 207 2.31 10.15 -25.63
CA TYR A 207 2.39 9.45 -26.90
C TYR A 207 2.95 10.37 -27.96
N THR A 208 3.56 9.80 -28.97
CA THR A 208 4.00 10.51 -30.18
C THR A 208 2.81 10.81 -31.09
N ALA A 209 3.02 11.62 -32.15
CA ALA A 209 1.98 11.95 -33.09
C ALA A 209 1.42 10.73 -33.88
N ASP A 210 2.20 9.67 -34.01
CA ASP A 210 1.82 8.41 -34.63
C ASP A 210 1.23 7.40 -33.60
N SER A 211 0.85 7.87 -32.40
CA SER A 211 0.24 7.08 -31.33
C SER A 211 1.13 5.96 -30.79
N SER A 212 2.45 6.17 -30.79
CA SER A 212 3.40 5.29 -30.10
C SER A 212 3.69 5.80 -28.69
N PHE A 213 3.87 4.90 -27.74
CA PHE A 213 4.23 5.23 -26.36
C PHE A 213 5.59 5.94 -26.31
N ALA A 214 5.63 7.12 -25.75
CA ALA A 214 6.81 7.99 -25.67
C ALA A 214 7.33 8.17 -24.23
N GLY A 215 6.78 7.42 -23.28
CA GLY A 215 7.26 7.39 -21.90
C GLY A 215 6.46 8.24 -20.92
N LEU A 216 7.01 8.41 -19.73
CA LEU A 216 6.42 9.23 -18.66
C LEU A 216 6.57 10.72 -18.91
N ILE A 217 5.71 11.49 -18.27
CA ILE A 217 5.90 12.93 -18.03
C ILE A 217 6.62 13.05 -16.69
N PRO A 218 7.93 13.37 -16.66
CA PRO A 218 8.74 13.24 -15.45
C PRO A 218 8.22 14.06 -14.26
N GLU A 219 7.67 15.26 -14.50
CA GLU A 219 7.17 16.17 -13.46
C GLU A 219 5.91 15.62 -12.78
N GLY A 220 5.20 14.70 -13.44
CA GLY A 220 3.97 14.08 -12.94
C GLY A 220 4.14 12.71 -12.32
N ILE A 221 5.36 12.19 -12.17
CA ILE A 221 5.59 10.87 -11.56
C ILE A 221 5.13 10.89 -10.11
N ILE A 222 4.27 9.92 -9.76
CA ILE A 222 3.75 9.74 -8.42
C ILE A 222 4.67 8.78 -7.66
N ASP A 223 5.42 9.34 -6.74
CA ASP A 223 6.26 8.62 -5.76
C ASP A 223 5.58 8.58 -4.37
N ALA A 224 6.29 8.08 -3.37
CA ALA A 224 5.78 8.00 -2.00
C ALA A 224 5.30 9.36 -1.46
N ILE A 225 6.03 10.44 -1.74
CA ILE A 225 5.65 11.81 -1.33
C ILE A 225 4.43 12.28 -2.11
N GLY A 226 4.35 11.96 -3.40
CA GLY A 226 3.20 12.25 -4.26
C GLY A 226 1.92 11.57 -3.74
N LYS A 227 1.99 10.30 -3.32
CA LYS A 227 0.88 9.57 -2.69
C LYS A 227 0.40 10.27 -1.41
N ARG A 228 1.30 10.63 -0.51
CA ARG A 228 0.98 11.38 0.72
C ARG A 228 0.34 12.73 0.41
N THR A 229 0.92 13.50 -0.49
CA THR A 229 0.43 14.83 -0.87
C THR A 229 -0.99 14.76 -1.45
N PHE A 230 -1.28 13.73 -2.22
CA PHE A 230 -2.63 13.49 -2.72
C PHE A 230 -3.61 13.19 -1.59
N LEU A 231 -3.26 12.27 -0.67
CA LEU A 231 -4.09 11.94 0.49
C LEU A 231 -4.43 13.19 1.33
N GLU A 232 -3.43 14.00 1.66
CA GLU A 232 -3.60 15.22 2.45
C GLU A 232 -4.59 16.20 1.80
N LYS A 233 -4.53 16.34 0.48
CA LYS A 233 -5.45 17.22 -0.28
C LYS A 233 -6.86 16.61 -0.38
N TRP A 234 -6.94 15.34 -0.72
CA TRP A 234 -8.21 14.66 -0.98
C TRP A 234 -9.05 14.52 0.28
N THR A 235 -8.45 14.16 1.40
CA THR A 235 -9.17 13.96 2.67
C THR A 235 -9.56 15.25 3.37
N ALA A 236 -9.01 16.40 2.95
CA ALA A 236 -9.32 17.73 3.50
C ALA A 236 -9.28 17.81 5.03
N GLY A 237 -8.34 17.11 5.66
CA GLY A 237 -8.15 17.06 7.12
C GLY A 237 -8.67 15.80 7.81
N ALA A 238 -9.31 14.88 7.10
CA ALA A 238 -9.84 13.63 7.65
C ALA A 238 -8.81 12.47 7.66
N LEU A 239 -7.51 12.77 7.67
CA LEU A 239 -6.44 11.75 7.69
C LEU A 239 -6.56 10.79 8.88
N SER A 240 -6.98 11.28 10.06
CA SER A 240 -7.16 10.44 11.26
C SER A 240 -8.24 9.37 11.11
N SER A 241 -9.24 9.60 10.26
CA SER A 241 -10.32 8.65 9.93
C SER A 241 -10.16 8.04 8.53
N THR A 242 -8.96 8.08 7.96
CA THR A 242 -8.65 7.50 6.66
C THR A 242 -7.93 6.17 6.82
N LEU A 243 -8.39 5.16 6.11
CA LEU A 243 -7.72 3.88 5.90
C LEU A 243 -6.93 3.94 4.58
N TYR A 244 -5.64 3.65 4.65
CA TYR A 244 -4.81 3.43 3.48
C TYR A 244 -4.26 2.02 3.47
N THR A 245 -4.35 1.35 2.33
CA THR A 245 -3.84 -0.01 2.11
C THR A 245 -2.79 0.00 1.01
N GLY A 246 -1.62 -0.55 1.30
CA GLY A 246 -0.52 -0.69 0.34
C GLY A 246 0.39 -1.86 0.70
N ASP A 247 1.23 -2.31 -0.25
CA ASP A 247 2.05 -3.52 -0.14
C ASP A 247 3.56 -3.26 -0.09
N GLY A 248 4.02 -2.02 -0.26
CA GLY A 248 5.42 -1.76 -0.52
C GLY A 248 6.04 -0.54 0.17
N ALA A 249 7.34 -0.40 -0.04
CA ALA A 249 8.12 0.74 0.47
C ALA A 249 7.68 2.08 -0.17
N ASN A 250 7.12 2.04 -1.39
CA ASN A 250 6.53 3.20 -2.07
C ASN A 250 5.25 3.72 -1.40
N ASP A 251 4.67 2.94 -0.45
CA ASP A 251 3.50 3.31 0.33
C ASP A 251 3.84 3.91 1.69
N LEU A 252 5.12 3.90 2.09
CA LEU A 252 5.57 4.30 3.42
C LEU A 252 5.00 5.67 3.83
N GLU A 253 5.10 6.68 2.97
CA GLU A 253 4.65 8.03 3.30
C GLU A 253 3.12 8.14 3.39
N ALA A 254 2.39 7.36 2.58
CA ALA A 254 0.93 7.26 2.64
C ALA A 254 0.48 6.55 3.93
N LEU A 255 1.09 5.40 4.26
CA LEU A 255 0.85 4.66 5.49
C LEU A 255 1.17 5.50 6.75
N MET A 256 2.21 6.34 6.66
CA MET A 256 2.57 7.28 7.72
C MET A 256 1.54 8.37 7.94
N ALA A 257 0.91 8.85 6.88
CA ALA A 257 0.03 10.01 6.92
C ALA A 257 -1.35 9.72 7.54
N VAL A 258 -1.84 8.48 7.44
CA VAL A 258 -3.22 8.13 7.80
C VAL A 258 -3.37 7.63 9.23
N GLY A 259 -4.58 7.75 9.77
CA GLY A 259 -4.95 7.16 11.06
C GLY A 259 -4.93 5.63 11.05
N HIS A 260 -5.36 5.03 9.95
CA HIS A 260 -5.52 3.58 9.81
C HIS A 260 -4.61 3.08 8.67
N ALA A 261 -3.41 2.62 9.01
CA ALA A 261 -2.47 2.06 8.05
C ALA A 261 -2.61 0.54 7.97
N LEU A 262 -2.86 0.01 6.79
CA LEU A 262 -2.88 -1.41 6.49
C LEU A 262 -1.79 -1.76 5.48
N PHE A 263 -0.72 -2.39 5.96
CA PHE A 263 0.22 -3.07 5.08
C PHE A 263 -0.38 -4.42 4.70
N TYR A 264 -0.58 -4.65 3.41
CA TYR A 264 -1.24 -5.82 2.88
C TYR A 264 -0.28 -6.67 2.06
N THR A 265 -0.45 -7.99 2.12
CA THR A 265 0.22 -8.93 1.23
C THR A 265 -0.83 -9.78 0.51
N ALA A 266 -0.77 -9.84 -0.82
CA ALA A 266 -1.75 -10.60 -1.62
C ALA A 266 -1.80 -12.10 -1.27
N GLN A 267 -0.73 -12.65 -0.73
CA GLN A 267 -0.68 -14.03 -0.26
C GLN A 267 -1.52 -14.28 1.00
N HIS A 268 -1.88 -13.24 1.73
CA HIS A 268 -2.74 -13.36 2.91
C HIS A 268 -4.19 -13.73 2.55
N GLY A 269 -4.63 -13.49 1.31
CA GLY A 269 -5.96 -13.83 0.83
C GLY A 269 -6.93 -12.65 0.79
N ASP A 270 -8.18 -12.86 1.18
CA ASP A 270 -9.34 -12.02 0.94
C ASP A 270 -9.23 -10.58 1.50
N LEU A 271 -8.79 -9.65 0.65
CA LEU A 271 -8.74 -8.21 0.95
C LEU A 271 -10.10 -7.67 1.40
N ARG A 272 -11.20 -8.16 0.81
CA ARG A 272 -12.54 -7.71 1.14
C ARG A 272 -12.90 -7.99 2.59
N SER A 273 -12.62 -9.20 3.07
CA SER A 273 -12.85 -9.58 4.47
C SER A 273 -12.03 -8.71 5.43
N LEU A 274 -10.77 -8.45 5.12
CA LEU A 274 -9.89 -7.61 5.94
C LEU A 274 -10.40 -6.18 6.04
N ILE A 275 -10.79 -5.57 4.92
CA ILE A 275 -11.33 -4.21 4.89
C ILE A 275 -12.66 -4.13 5.66
N HIS A 276 -13.56 -5.09 5.49
CA HIS A 276 -14.82 -5.12 6.24
C HIS A 276 -14.58 -5.22 7.75
N LYS A 277 -13.62 -6.04 8.22
CA LYS A 277 -13.27 -6.13 9.65
C LYS A 277 -12.81 -4.78 10.22
N LEU A 278 -12.15 -3.95 9.41
CA LEU A 278 -11.72 -2.61 9.83
C LEU A 278 -12.87 -1.60 9.77
N LEU A 279 -13.75 -1.67 8.76
CA LEU A 279 -14.86 -0.74 8.57
C LEU A 279 -16.02 -0.96 9.56
N THR A 280 -16.24 -2.18 10.04
CA THR A 280 -17.30 -2.49 11.01
C THR A 280 -17.00 -2.01 12.43
N SER A 281 -15.85 -1.38 12.64
CA SER A 281 -15.40 -0.82 13.92
C SER A 281 -15.08 -1.85 15.03
N ASP A 282 -15.28 -3.14 14.78
CA ASP A 282 -15.04 -4.16 15.80
C ASP A 282 -13.57 -4.25 16.16
N LEU A 283 -12.68 -4.37 15.15
CA LEU A 283 -11.26 -4.51 15.40
C LEU A 283 -10.59 -3.21 15.91
N PRO A 284 -10.78 -2.03 15.29
CA PRO A 284 -10.25 -0.77 15.81
C PRO A 284 -10.73 -0.49 17.25
N TYR A 285 -12.01 -0.72 17.53
CA TYR A 285 -12.60 -0.54 18.86
C TYR A 285 -12.00 -1.52 19.89
N LEU A 286 -11.90 -2.81 19.56
CA LEU A 286 -11.30 -3.82 20.44
C LEU A 286 -9.83 -3.51 20.76
N ILE A 287 -9.05 -3.05 19.78
CA ILE A 287 -7.66 -2.65 19.99
C ILE A 287 -7.59 -1.47 20.98
N GLN A 288 -8.48 -0.48 20.87
CA GLN A 288 -8.49 0.69 21.76
C GLN A 288 -8.98 0.36 23.16
N THR A 289 -9.85 -0.63 23.32
CA THR A 289 -10.45 -1.03 24.62
C THR A 289 -9.65 -2.11 25.36
N THR A 290 -8.67 -2.74 24.71
CA THR A 290 -7.76 -3.72 25.35
C THR A 290 -6.68 -3.01 26.21
N ARG A 291 -7.11 -2.06 27.06
CA ARG A 291 -6.24 -1.26 27.94
C ARG A 291 -5.91 -1.96 29.25
#